data_0ff5e975e5d6c1707785254141e2d899
#
_entry.id   0ff5e975e5d6c1707785254141e2d899
#
_cell.length_a   1.000
_cell.length_b   1.000
_cell.length_c   1.000
_cell.angle_alpha   90.00
_cell.angle_beta   90.00
_cell.angle_gamma   90.00
#
_symmetry.space_group_name_H-M   'P 1'
#
loop_
_entity.id
_entity.type
_entity.pdbx_description
1 polymer ?
#
loop_
_entity_poly.entity_id
_entity_poly.type
_entity_poly.pdbx_seq_one_letter_code
_entity_poly.pdbx_strand_id
1 'polypeptide(L)'
;MLKIILQLLLIILIFSCQKQQVPSVVTIKVPEIANDVWMTMSEIVDTAIYIPLETTDECLIDASMFRRMEYYKGKFYCFVFTGGLYIFDRNGRFQKLIPIGRAPGELNVCNSHKAFLIDKKNDRLVFPGWYKFYYYDLEGNYIESRNLKSKLVPAQAALENGEWWFYFFGSASFNKGDASHYYRYDFDEGI
;
A
#
# COMPACT_ATOMS: atom_id res chain seq x y z
N MET A 1 3.70 -39.47 43.21
CA MET A 1 4.32 -38.47 42.34
C MET A 1 4.31 -38.85 40.85
N LEU A 2 4.79 -40.03 40.48
CA LEU A 2 4.87 -40.50 39.08
C LEU A 2 3.51 -40.46 38.31
N LYS A 3 2.43 -40.90 38.95
CA LYS A 3 1.07 -40.86 38.36
C LYS A 3 0.56 -39.46 38.06
N ILE A 4 0.87 -38.47 38.90
CA ILE A 4 0.48 -37.09 38.72
C ILE A 4 1.24 -36.47 37.55
N ILE A 5 2.52 -36.74 37.42
CA ILE A 5 3.36 -36.29 36.32
C ILE A 5 2.87 -36.88 34.97
N LEU A 6 2.50 -38.15 34.96
CA LEU A 6 1.97 -38.83 33.76
C LEU A 6 0.62 -38.24 33.33
N GLN A 7 -0.27 -37.87 34.27
CA GLN A 7 -1.53 -37.20 33.96
C GLN A 7 -1.34 -35.80 33.44
N LEU A 8 -0.39 -35.03 33.99
CA LEU A 8 -0.06 -33.70 33.48
C LEU A 8 0.52 -33.76 32.06
N LEU A 9 1.37 -34.73 31.77
CA LEU A 9 1.93 -34.92 30.41
C LEU A 9 0.84 -35.29 29.39
N LEU A 10 -0.15 -36.07 29.78
CA LEU A 10 -1.28 -36.45 28.93
C LEU A 10 -2.17 -35.22 28.59
N ILE A 11 -2.39 -34.34 29.56
CA ILE A 11 -3.16 -33.10 29.36
C ILE A 11 -2.45 -32.17 28.38
N ILE A 12 -1.13 -32.03 28.47
CA ILE A 12 -0.33 -31.20 27.57
C ILE A 12 -0.40 -31.69 26.11
N LEU A 13 -0.40 -33.03 25.92
CA LEU A 13 -0.52 -33.64 24.58
C LEU A 13 -1.89 -33.38 23.92
N ILE A 14 -2.96 -33.27 24.71
CA ILE A 14 -4.31 -33.03 24.18
C ILE A 14 -4.47 -31.55 23.70
N PHE A 15 -3.80 -30.59 24.34
CA PHE A 15 -3.84 -29.18 23.95
C PHE A 15 -2.92 -28.83 22.77
N SER A 16 -2.01 -29.73 22.35
CA SER A 16 -1.06 -29.49 21.26
C SER A 16 -1.65 -29.67 19.86
N CYS A 17 -2.89 -30.11 19.73
CA CYS A 17 -3.54 -30.31 18.42
C CYS A 17 -4.48 -29.15 18.07
N GLN A 18 -3.95 -27.89 18.03
CA GLN A 18 -4.65 -26.83 17.34
C GLN A 18 -4.50 -27.05 15.83
N LYS A 19 -5.57 -27.50 15.20
CA LYS A 19 -5.67 -27.46 13.73
C LYS A 19 -5.44 -26.03 13.30
N GLN A 20 -4.33 -25.78 12.63
CA GLN A 20 -4.12 -24.56 11.87
C GLN A 20 -5.28 -24.43 10.88
N GLN A 21 -6.18 -23.48 11.11
CA GLN A 21 -7.21 -23.15 10.13
C GLN A 21 -6.50 -22.63 8.89
N VAL A 22 -6.41 -23.48 7.88
CA VAL A 22 -6.02 -23.04 6.54
C VAL A 22 -7.07 -22.02 6.10
N PRO A 23 -6.69 -20.79 5.78
CA PRO A 23 -7.64 -19.80 5.32
C PRO A 23 -8.41 -20.38 4.13
N SER A 24 -9.74 -20.37 4.22
CA SER A 24 -10.60 -20.87 3.15
C SER A 24 -10.36 -20.03 1.89
N VAL A 25 -9.86 -20.67 0.85
CA VAL A 25 -9.72 -20.01 -0.46
C VAL A 25 -11.12 -19.67 -0.96
N VAL A 26 -11.43 -18.39 -1.04
CA VAL A 26 -12.67 -17.92 -1.66
C VAL A 26 -12.51 -18.02 -3.16
N THR A 27 -13.18 -18.98 -3.78
CA THR A 27 -13.21 -19.08 -5.24
C THR A 27 -14.33 -18.19 -5.76
N ILE A 28 -13.97 -17.10 -6.43
CA ILE A 28 -14.91 -16.24 -7.14
C ILE A 28 -15.09 -16.83 -8.54
N LYS A 29 -16.28 -17.37 -8.82
CA LYS A 29 -16.65 -17.76 -10.18
C LYS A 29 -17.04 -16.49 -10.94
N VAL A 30 -16.20 -16.05 -11.84
CA VAL A 30 -16.56 -15.01 -12.81
C VAL A 30 -17.44 -15.67 -13.88
N PRO A 31 -18.70 -15.26 -14.05
CA PRO A 31 -19.53 -15.80 -15.13
C PRO A 31 -18.88 -15.45 -16.47
N GLU A 32 -19.03 -16.35 -17.45
CA GLU A 32 -18.63 -16.07 -18.81
C GLU A 32 -19.40 -14.82 -19.27
N ILE A 33 -18.70 -13.72 -19.51
CA ILE A 33 -19.33 -12.46 -19.89
C ILE A 33 -19.89 -12.67 -21.29
N ALA A 34 -21.20 -12.83 -21.37
CA ALA A 34 -21.88 -12.77 -22.64
C ALA A 34 -21.69 -11.37 -23.22
N ASN A 35 -21.07 -11.34 -24.39
CA ASN A 35 -20.78 -10.23 -25.29
C ASN A 35 -21.44 -8.88 -24.95
N ASP A 36 -20.58 -7.85 -24.77
CA ASP A 36 -20.92 -6.42 -24.94
C ASP A 36 -22.02 -5.83 -24.06
N VAL A 37 -22.03 -6.15 -22.78
CA VAL A 37 -22.86 -5.39 -21.83
C VAL A 37 -22.09 -4.12 -21.44
N TRP A 38 -22.35 -3.03 -22.17
CA TRP A 38 -21.90 -1.70 -21.83
C TRP A 38 -22.78 -1.16 -20.70
N MET A 39 -22.22 -1.01 -19.51
CA MET A 39 -22.90 -0.29 -18.43
C MET A 39 -22.73 1.20 -18.63
N THR A 40 -23.83 1.93 -18.52
CA THR A 40 -23.78 3.41 -18.52
C THR A 40 -23.37 3.92 -17.15
N MET A 41 -22.79 5.12 -17.10
CA MET A 41 -22.43 5.74 -15.81
C MET A 41 -23.63 5.89 -14.88
N SER A 42 -24.82 6.16 -15.41
CA SER A 42 -26.06 6.27 -14.63
C SER A 42 -26.55 4.96 -13.99
N GLU A 43 -26.07 3.82 -14.44
CA GLU A 43 -26.38 2.51 -13.81
C GLU A 43 -25.47 2.21 -12.61
N ILE A 44 -24.35 2.93 -12.50
CA ILE A 44 -23.32 2.69 -11.47
C ILE A 44 -23.27 3.81 -10.44
N VAL A 45 -23.65 5.03 -10.84
CA VAL A 45 -23.45 6.25 -10.05
C VAL A 45 -24.75 7.04 -9.92
N ASP A 46 -25.19 7.24 -8.69
CA ASP A 46 -26.37 8.07 -8.40
C ASP A 46 -26.11 9.56 -8.61
N THR A 47 -24.88 10.01 -8.32
CA THR A 47 -24.52 11.43 -8.39
C THR A 47 -23.04 11.58 -8.74
N ALA A 48 -22.72 12.50 -9.64
CA ALA A 48 -21.36 12.90 -9.96
C ALA A 48 -21.10 14.33 -9.49
N ILE A 49 -20.01 14.54 -8.76
CA ILE A 49 -19.59 15.86 -8.29
C ILE A 49 -18.26 16.21 -8.96
N TYR A 50 -18.20 17.37 -9.61
CA TYR A 50 -16.97 17.89 -10.20
C TYR A 50 -16.29 18.83 -9.22
N ILE A 51 -15.05 18.49 -8.84
CA ILE A 51 -14.21 19.33 -7.97
C ILE A 51 -13.02 19.80 -8.80
N PRO A 52 -13.00 21.06 -9.24
CA PRO A 52 -11.85 21.60 -9.96
C PRO A 52 -10.67 21.74 -8.99
N LEU A 53 -9.51 21.22 -9.38
CA LEU A 53 -8.28 21.46 -8.65
C LEU A 53 -7.73 22.84 -9.00
N GLU A 54 -7.25 23.55 -7.99
CA GLU A 54 -6.58 24.83 -8.18
C GLU A 54 -5.39 24.67 -9.12
N THR A 55 -5.26 25.62 -10.07
CA THR A 55 -4.23 25.60 -11.10
C THR A 55 -3.49 26.93 -11.07
N THR A 56 -2.32 26.94 -10.44
CA THR A 56 -1.39 28.07 -10.38
C THR A 56 0.00 27.57 -10.77
N ASP A 57 0.96 28.47 -10.90
CA ASP A 57 2.36 28.09 -11.18
C ASP A 57 2.95 27.16 -10.13
N GLU A 58 2.44 27.22 -8.88
CA GLU A 58 2.89 26.37 -7.77
C GLU A 58 2.27 24.95 -7.78
N CYS A 59 1.12 24.78 -8.41
CA CYS A 59 0.36 23.54 -8.41
C CYS A 59 -0.13 23.09 -9.77
N LEU A 60 0.59 23.46 -10.84
CA LEU A 60 0.30 22.98 -12.18
C LEU A 60 0.61 21.49 -12.30
N ILE A 61 -0.43 20.70 -12.58
CA ILE A 61 -0.32 19.26 -12.74
C ILE A 61 -0.27 18.91 -14.23
N ASP A 62 0.81 18.26 -14.65
CA ASP A 62 0.87 17.62 -15.96
C ASP A 62 0.06 16.31 -15.94
N ALA A 63 -1.08 16.32 -16.62
CA ALA A 63 -1.99 15.18 -16.68
C ALA A 63 -1.33 13.93 -17.28
N SER A 64 -0.36 14.07 -18.18
CA SER A 64 0.38 12.94 -18.77
C SER A 64 1.27 12.22 -17.76
N MET A 65 1.72 12.92 -16.75
CA MET A 65 2.58 12.44 -15.67
C MET A 65 1.81 12.04 -14.39
N PHE A 66 0.50 12.19 -14.41
CA PHE A 66 -0.37 11.81 -13.31
C PHE A 66 -0.36 10.28 -13.13
N ARG A 67 -0.18 9.80 -11.89
CA ARG A 67 -0.04 8.37 -11.59
C ARG A 67 -1.08 7.84 -10.63
N ARG A 68 -1.43 8.59 -9.61
CA ARG A 68 -2.34 8.15 -8.56
C ARG A 68 -3.03 9.31 -7.87
N MET A 69 -4.29 9.12 -7.53
CA MET A 69 -5.05 10.00 -6.64
C MET A 69 -5.72 9.17 -5.56
N GLU A 70 -5.68 9.69 -4.34
CA GLU A 70 -6.41 9.15 -3.21
C GLU A 70 -7.15 10.29 -2.51
N TYR A 71 -8.39 10.02 -2.09
CA TYR A 71 -9.14 10.93 -1.23
C TYR A 71 -9.22 10.35 0.18
N TYR A 72 -8.72 11.09 1.16
CA TYR A 72 -8.74 10.66 2.54
C TYR A 72 -8.83 11.85 3.50
N LYS A 73 -9.72 11.74 4.51
CA LYS A 73 -9.93 12.78 5.53
C LYS A 73 -10.06 14.20 4.98
N GLY A 74 -10.86 14.35 3.91
CA GLY A 74 -11.16 15.67 3.33
C GLY A 74 -10.03 16.25 2.48
N LYS A 75 -9.04 15.46 2.07
CA LYS A 75 -7.94 15.91 1.22
C LYS A 75 -7.78 14.99 0.02
N PHE A 76 -7.36 15.58 -1.11
CA PHE A 76 -6.92 14.86 -2.30
C PHE A 76 -5.38 14.81 -2.29
N TYR A 77 -4.85 13.63 -2.47
CA TYR A 77 -3.42 13.35 -2.59
C TYR A 77 -3.13 12.93 -4.01
N CYS A 78 -2.51 13.80 -4.79
CA CYS A 78 -2.29 13.62 -6.22
C CYS A 78 -0.80 13.41 -6.50
N PHE A 79 -0.38 12.21 -6.85
CA PHE A 79 1.01 11.92 -7.19
C PHE A 79 1.25 12.09 -8.68
N VAL A 80 2.23 12.94 -9.00
CA VAL A 80 2.68 13.27 -10.35
C VAL A 80 4.15 12.88 -10.49
N PHE A 81 4.47 12.06 -11.47
CA PHE A 81 5.79 11.41 -11.60
C PHE A 81 6.97 12.38 -11.65
N THR A 82 6.81 13.51 -12.29
CA THR A 82 7.87 14.53 -12.43
C THR A 82 7.83 15.62 -11.37
N GLY A 83 6.71 15.78 -10.66
CA GLY A 83 6.48 16.88 -9.72
C GLY A 83 6.58 16.46 -8.25
N GLY A 84 5.91 15.37 -7.89
CA GLY A 84 5.81 14.93 -6.50
C GLY A 84 4.39 14.64 -6.05
N LEU A 85 4.12 14.76 -4.76
CA LEU A 85 2.79 14.65 -4.20
C LEU A 85 2.19 16.04 -3.97
N TYR A 86 1.13 16.35 -4.69
CA TYR A 86 0.30 17.54 -4.49
C TYR A 86 -0.83 17.20 -3.53
N ILE A 87 -1.04 18.03 -2.53
CA ILE A 87 -2.10 17.90 -1.54
C ILE A 87 -3.09 19.06 -1.75
N PHE A 88 -4.36 18.71 -1.92
CA PHE A 88 -5.46 19.67 -2.04
C PHE A 88 -6.49 19.41 -0.93
N ASP A 89 -7.20 20.45 -0.54
CA ASP A 89 -8.34 20.30 0.36
C ASP A 89 -9.55 19.67 -0.35
N ARG A 90 -10.65 19.46 0.39
CA ARG A 90 -11.90 18.88 -0.13
C ARG A 90 -12.56 19.73 -1.24
N ASN A 91 -12.20 20.99 -1.35
CA ASN A 91 -12.74 21.91 -2.36
C ASN A 91 -11.79 22.07 -3.56
N GLY A 92 -10.70 21.31 -3.59
CA GLY A 92 -9.68 21.37 -4.64
C GLY A 92 -8.67 22.50 -4.49
N ARG A 93 -8.60 23.17 -3.33
CA ARG A 93 -7.61 24.24 -3.10
C ARG A 93 -6.27 23.64 -2.73
N PHE A 94 -5.22 24.14 -3.37
CA PHE A 94 -3.85 23.70 -3.12
C PHE A 94 -3.42 23.98 -1.67
N GLN A 95 -2.79 22.98 -1.05
CA GLN A 95 -2.29 23.07 0.31
C GLN A 95 -0.78 22.92 0.36
N LYS A 96 -0.23 21.95 -0.36
CA LYS A 96 1.21 21.66 -0.29
C LYS A 96 1.67 20.78 -1.45
N LEU A 97 2.93 20.94 -1.82
CA LEU A 97 3.69 20.03 -2.66
C LEU A 97 4.81 19.38 -1.82
N ILE A 98 4.91 18.05 -1.87
CA ILE A 98 6.11 17.33 -1.46
C ILE A 98 6.87 17.02 -2.74
N PRO A 99 7.95 17.74 -3.07
CA PRO A 99 8.63 17.58 -4.35
C PRO A 99 9.45 16.28 -4.39
N ILE A 100 9.68 15.80 -5.61
CA ILE A 100 10.65 14.72 -5.84
C ILE A 100 12.05 15.31 -5.81
N GLY A 101 12.93 14.70 -5.00
CA GLY A 101 14.31 15.15 -4.87
C GLY A 101 15.13 14.30 -3.91
N ARG A 102 16.27 14.85 -3.46
CA ARG A 102 17.19 14.17 -2.53
C ARG A 102 17.45 14.97 -1.26
N ALA A 103 16.90 16.16 -1.16
CA ALA A 103 17.03 16.98 0.03
C ALA A 103 16.17 16.42 1.18
N PRO A 104 16.47 16.77 2.43
CA PRO A 104 15.64 16.42 3.57
C PRO A 104 14.19 16.91 3.36
N GLY A 105 13.21 16.01 3.51
CA GLY A 105 11.80 16.31 3.31
C GLY A 105 11.31 16.21 1.87
N GLU A 106 12.18 15.89 0.91
CA GLU A 106 11.82 15.58 -0.47
C GLU A 106 11.59 14.08 -0.66
N LEU A 107 10.79 13.73 -1.69
CA LEU A 107 10.49 12.36 -2.04
C LEU A 107 11.63 11.74 -2.84
N ASN A 108 12.42 10.90 -2.22
CA ASN A 108 13.40 10.09 -2.95
C ASN A 108 12.72 8.80 -3.45
N VAL A 109 11.83 8.94 -4.41
CA VAL A 109 11.13 7.83 -5.05
C VAL A 109 11.82 7.50 -6.37
N CYS A 110 12.29 6.29 -6.48
CA CYS A 110 13.09 5.87 -7.63
C CYS A 110 12.30 5.05 -8.64
N ASN A 111 11.00 4.84 -8.44
CA ASN A 111 10.23 4.06 -9.40
C ASN A 111 8.80 4.56 -9.55
N SER A 112 8.47 4.92 -10.76
CA SER A 112 7.22 5.53 -11.21
C SER A 112 5.93 4.76 -10.90
N HIS A 113 6.03 3.49 -10.57
CA HIS A 113 4.85 2.63 -10.39
C HIS A 113 4.35 2.56 -8.94
N LYS A 114 5.12 3.08 -7.98
CA LYS A 114 4.83 2.98 -6.55
C LYS A 114 4.64 4.36 -5.94
N ALA A 115 3.61 5.05 -6.40
CA ALA A 115 3.39 6.43 -6.02
C ALA A 115 3.45 6.65 -4.50
N PHE A 116 2.45 6.20 -3.78
CA PHE A 116 2.36 6.31 -2.32
C PHE A 116 1.24 5.41 -1.80
N LEU A 117 1.19 5.23 -0.50
CA LEU A 117 0.12 4.53 0.22
C LEU A 117 -0.34 5.41 1.38
N ILE A 118 -1.61 5.26 1.78
CA ILE A 118 -2.13 5.88 2.99
C ILE A 118 -2.23 4.83 4.08
N ASP A 119 -1.44 4.97 5.13
CA ASP A 119 -1.55 4.18 6.36
C ASP A 119 -2.69 4.76 7.20
N LYS A 120 -3.90 4.25 6.95
CA LYS A 120 -5.13 4.71 7.62
C LYS A 120 -5.16 4.42 9.12
N LYS A 121 -4.36 3.45 9.59
CA LYS A 121 -4.26 3.11 11.01
C LYS A 121 -3.49 4.15 11.79
N ASN A 122 -2.45 4.71 11.19
CA ASN A 122 -1.55 5.67 11.83
C ASN A 122 -1.68 7.09 11.25
N ASP A 123 -2.64 7.34 10.35
CA ASP A 123 -2.90 8.64 9.70
C ASP A 123 -1.65 9.25 9.08
N ARG A 124 -0.99 8.49 8.22
CA ARG A 124 0.24 8.93 7.57
C ARG A 124 0.35 8.49 6.12
N LEU A 125 1.11 9.24 5.35
CA LEU A 125 1.49 8.91 3.98
C LEU A 125 2.77 8.09 4.00
N VAL A 126 2.85 7.07 3.14
CA VAL A 126 4.01 6.20 3.04
C VAL A 126 4.47 6.12 1.60
N PHE A 127 5.74 6.40 1.39
CA PHE A 127 6.38 6.34 0.08
C PHE A 127 7.41 5.22 0.05
N PRO A 128 7.12 4.13 -0.69
CA PRO A 128 8.09 3.05 -0.89
C PRO A 128 9.26 3.53 -1.76
N GLY A 129 10.46 3.55 -1.19
CA GLY A 129 11.71 3.75 -1.92
C GLY A 129 12.43 2.43 -2.22
N TRP A 130 13.67 2.50 -2.75
CA TRP A 130 14.44 1.29 -3.10
C TRP A 130 14.81 0.44 -1.89
N TYR A 131 15.32 1.08 -0.84
CA TYR A 131 15.87 0.40 0.34
C TYR A 131 15.28 0.89 1.64
N LYS A 132 14.34 1.83 1.57
CA LYS A 132 13.67 2.39 2.74
C LYS A 132 12.31 2.96 2.38
N PHE A 133 11.46 3.07 3.38
CA PHE A 133 10.18 3.73 3.30
C PHE A 133 10.28 5.08 3.98
N TYR A 134 9.63 6.07 3.36
CA TYR A 134 9.53 7.43 3.90
C TYR A 134 8.12 7.66 4.41
N TYR A 135 8.01 8.24 5.59
CA TYR A 135 6.75 8.52 6.24
C TYR A 135 6.56 10.01 6.40
N TYR A 136 5.34 10.48 6.05
CA TYR A 136 4.92 11.85 6.18
C TYR A 136 3.57 11.88 6.89
N ASP A 137 3.25 12.98 7.59
CA ASP A 137 1.91 13.19 8.10
C ASP A 137 0.93 13.51 6.94
N LEU A 138 -0.35 13.64 7.26
CA LEU A 138 -1.38 13.95 6.27
C LEU A 138 -1.29 15.41 5.74
N GLU A 139 -0.51 16.23 6.38
CA GLU A 139 -0.16 17.59 5.98
C GLU A 139 1.07 17.64 5.07
N GLY A 140 1.72 16.50 4.86
CA GLY A 140 2.92 16.38 4.03
C GLY A 140 4.20 16.81 4.71
N ASN A 141 4.28 16.80 6.04
CA ASN A 141 5.51 17.01 6.77
C ASN A 141 6.22 15.67 6.97
N TYR A 142 7.54 15.66 6.77
CA TYR A 142 8.36 14.48 6.97
C TYR A 142 8.35 14.04 8.44
N ILE A 143 8.12 12.74 8.69
CA ILE A 143 8.17 12.14 10.02
C ILE A 143 9.48 11.37 10.20
N GLU A 144 9.66 10.31 9.40
CA GLU A 144 10.79 9.39 9.53
C GLU A 144 11.04 8.62 8.23
N SER A 145 12.13 7.88 8.20
CA SER A 145 12.31 6.81 7.21
C SER A 145 12.77 5.52 7.88
N ARG A 146 12.32 4.37 7.36
CA ARG A 146 12.70 3.03 7.83
C ARG A 146 13.38 2.26 6.73
N ASN A 147 14.54 1.69 7.02
CA ASN A 147 15.26 0.85 6.08
C ASN A 147 14.55 -0.51 5.93
N LEU A 148 14.52 -1.01 4.69
CA LEU A 148 14.15 -2.38 4.43
C LEU A 148 15.30 -3.29 4.86
N LYS A 149 15.00 -4.33 5.64
CA LYS A 149 15.97 -5.36 6.02
C LYS A 149 16.19 -6.40 4.90
N SER A 150 15.34 -6.38 3.89
CA SER A 150 15.43 -7.25 2.73
C SER A 150 16.40 -6.68 1.70
N LYS A 151 17.18 -7.56 1.06
CA LYS A 151 17.99 -7.22 -0.14
C LYS A 151 17.12 -7.09 -1.39
N LEU A 152 15.87 -7.49 -1.31
CA LEU A 152 14.93 -7.47 -2.42
C LEU A 152 14.13 -6.20 -2.40
N VAL A 153 14.04 -5.55 -3.55
CA VAL A 153 13.18 -4.38 -3.74
C VAL A 153 11.80 -4.87 -4.16
N PRO A 154 10.75 -4.62 -3.36
CA PRO A 154 9.41 -5.08 -3.73
C PRO A 154 8.94 -4.41 -5.01
N ALA A 155 8.37 -5.17 -5.93
CA ALA A 155 7.75 -4.62 -7.14
C ALA A 155 6.46 -3.87 -6.82
N GLN A 156 5.72 -4.33 -5.84
CA GLN A 156 4.54 -3.65 -5.29
C GLN A 156 4.53 -3.77 -3.77
N ALA A 157 3.90 -2.80 -3.13
CA ALA A 157 3.64 -2.82 -1.70
C ALA A 157 2.16 -2.51 -1.47
N ALA A 158 1.56 -3.23 -0.54
CA ALA A 158 0.22 -2.96 -0.04
C ALA A 158 0.28 -2.86 1.49
N LEU A 159 -0.59 -2.03 2.05
CA LEU A 159 -0.75 -1.90 3.49
C LEU A 159 -2.21 -2.19 3.80
N GLU A 160 -2.45 -3.28 4.50
CA GLU A 160 -3.79 -3.71 4.89
C GLU A 160 -3.83 -3.96 6.40
N ASN A 161 -4.79 -3.35 7.09
CA ASN A 161 -4.96 -3.48 8.55
C ASN A 161 -3.70 -3.18 9.38
N GLY A 162 -2.78 -2.38 8.85
CA GLY A 162 -1.49 -2.06 9.46
C GLY A 162 -0.39 -3.09 9.21
N GLU A 163 -0.66 -4.11 8.42
CA GLU A 163 0.31 -5.10 7.97
C GLU A 163 0.81 -4.79 6.57
N TRP A 164 2.11 -4.95 6.36
CA TRP A 164 2.75 -4.75 5.08
C TRP A 164 2.77 -6.03 4.28
N TRP A 165 2.34 -5.95 3.00
CA TRP A 165 2.38 -7.02 2.04
C TRP A 165 3.23 -6.59 0.85
N PHE A 166 4.27 -7.36 0.56
CA PHE A 166 5.17 -7.10 -0.55
C PHE A 166 5.00 -8.14 -1.64
N TYR A 167 4.93 -7.65 -2.86
CA TYR A 167 4.98 -8.47 -4.06
C TYR A 167 6.34 -8.30 -4.74
N PHE A 168 7.01 -9.41 -4.99
CA PHE A 168 8.28 -9.44 -5.68
C PHE A 168 8.10 -10.05 -7.06
N PHE A 169 8.50 -9.33 -8.11
CA PHE A 169 8.47 -9.86 -9.46
C PHE A 169 9.67 -10.80 -9.64
N GLY A 170 9.41 -12.06 -10.03
CA GLY A 170 10.34 -13.14 -10.26
C GLY A 170 11.81 -12.76 -10.41
N SER A 171 12.52 -12.58 -9.30
CA SER A 171 13.97 -12.49 -9.36
C SER A 171 14.52 -13.91 -9.26
N ALA A 172 15.57 -14.18 -10.00
CA ALA A 172 16.28 -15.47 -10.05
C ALA A 172 16.85 -15.96 -8.69
N SER A 173 16.52 -15.28 -7.60
CA SER A 173 16.97 -15.57 -6.24
C SER A 173 15.97 -16.38 -5.40
N PHE A 174 14.72 -16.51 -5.84
CA PHE A 174 13.78 -17.45 -5.26
C PHE A 174 13.92 -18.78 -5.98
N ASN A 175 13.96 -19.88 -5.25
CA ASN A 175 14.10 -21.23 -5.76
C ASN A 175 13.29 -21.44 -7.05
N LYS A 176 13.93 -22.03 -8.05
CA LYS A 176 13.32 -22.39 -9.33
C LYS A 176 11.95 -23.05 -9.12
N GLY A 177 10.88 -22.31 -9.44
CA GLY A 177 9.52 -22.85 -9.39
C GLY A 177 8.46 -21.93 -8.77
N ASP A 178 8.86 -20.95 -7.97
CA ASP A 178 7.88 -20.10 -7.32
C ASP A 178 7.50 -18.91 -8.21
N ALA A 179 6.30 -18.99 -8.74
CA ALA A 179 5.60 -17.85 -9.31
C ALA A 179 5.45 -16.76 -8.25
N SER A 180 5.48 -15.51 -8.70
CA SER A 180 5.23 -14.27 -7.96
C SER A 180 4.39 -14.43 -6.69
N HIS A 181 4.93 -14.14 -5.53
CA HIS A 181 4.22 -14.29 -4.26
C HIS A 181 4.13 -12.99 -3.49
N TYR A 182 3.04 -12.83 -2.72
CA TYR A 182 2.91 -11.79 -1.72
C TYR A 182 3.46 -12.30 -0.40
N TYR A 183 4.31 -11.49 0.23
CA TYR A 183 4.89 -11.78 1.54
C TYR A 183 4.46 -10.73 2.54
N ARG A 184 4.05 -11.16 3.72
CA ARG A 184 3.90 -10.25 4.85
C ARG A 184 5.29 -9.81 5.30
N TYR A 185 5.48 -8.52 5.44
CA TYR A 185 6.76 -7.94 5.82
C TYR A 185 6.68 -7.29 7.19
N ASP A 186 7.58 -7.67 8.07
CA ASP A 186 7.80 -7.05 9.35
C ASP A 186 9.08 -6.20 9.30
N PHE A 187 9.01 -4.94 9.74
CA PHE A 187 10.16 -4.04 9.72
C PHE A 187 11.21 -4.40 10.77
N ASP A 188 10.83 -5.14 11.82
CA ASP A 188 11.74 -5.55 12.88
C ASP A 188 12.39 -6.90 12.58
N GLU A 189 11.68 -7.84 11.94
CA GLU A 189 12.15 -9.18 11.66
C GLU A 189 12.64 -9.36 10.20
N GLY A 190 12.05 -8.62 9.24
CA GLY A 190 12.25 -8.82 7.81
C GLY A 190 11.18 -9.73 7.20
N ILE A 191 11.53 -10.43 6.09
CA ILE A 191 10.66 -11.42 5.42
C ILE A 191 10.96 -12.80 5.98
#